data_fdc1efd575a33a570ec6687bb5a0553f
#
_entry.id   fdc1efd575a33a570ec6687bb5a0553f
#
_cell.length_a   1.000
_cell.length_b   1.000
_cell.length_c   1.000
_cell.angle_alpha   90.00
_cell.angle_beta   90.00
_cell.angle_gamma   90.00
#
_symmetry.space_group_name_H-M   'P 1'
#
loop_
_entity.id
_entity.type
_entity.pdbx_description
1 polymer ?
#
loop_
_entity_poly.entity_id
_entity_poly.type
_entity_poly.pdbx_seq_one_letter_code
_entity_poly.pdbx_strand_id
1 'polypeptide(L)'
;MFSSIWKGYFPEESHVGYVTNGVHFPTWSATEWKKLYFKYFNENFWFDQSNPKIWEAIYNVPDEEIWQTRMTMKNKLVDYIRKSFRDTWLKNQGDPSRIVSLMDKINPNALLIGFGRRFATYKRAHLLFTDLERLSKIVNNPDYPVQFLFTGKAHPHDGAGQGLIKRIIEISRRPEFLGKIIFLENYDMQLARRLVSGVDIWLNTPTRPLEASGTSGEKALMNGVVNFSVLDGWWLEGYREGAGWALTEKRTYQNQEHQDQLDAATIYSILETEILPLYYARNKKGYSEGWIKAVSYTHLTL
;
A
#
# COMPACT_ATOMS: atom_id res chain seq x y z
N MET A 1 -11.52 25.85 -1.52
CA MET A 1 -11.89 26.02 -0.08
C MET A 1 -11.69 27.46 0.38
N PHE A 2 -10.60 28.12 0.01
CA PHE A 2 -10.27 29.48 0.48
C PHE A 2 -10.70 30.63 -0.44
N SER A 3 -11.25 30.35 -1.62
CA SER A 3 -11.69 31.37 -2.60
C SER A 3 -12.70 32.38 -2.04
N SER A 4 -13.47 31.98 -1.02
CA SER A 4 -14.41 32.90 -0.35
C SER A 4 -13.71 33.94 0.55
N ILE A 5 -12.45 33.70 0.95
CA ILE A 5 -11.67 34.62 1.79
C ILE A 5 -11.00 35.68 0.92
N TRP A 6 -10.56 35.33 -0.28
CA TRP A 6 -9.92 36.22 -1.25
C TRP A 6 -10.83 36.44 -2.46
N LYS A 7 -11.95 37.11 -2.22
CA LYS A 7 -12.86 37.50 -3.30
C LYS A 7 -12.18 38.47 -4.26
N GLY A 8 -12.23 38.16 -5.56
CA GLY A 8 -11.66 38.98 -6.61
C GLY A 8 -10.23 38.63 -7.03
N TYR A 9 -9.62 37.65 -6.40
CA TYR A 9 -8.33 37.13 -6.83
C TYR A 9 -8.52 35.89 -7.74
N PHE A 10 -7.67 35.75 -8.74
CA PHE A 10 -7.58 34.50 -9.51
C PHE A 10 -6.96 33.40 -8.67
N PRO A 11 -7.22 32.12 -8.99
CA PRO A 11 -6.62 30.96 -8.24
C PRO A 11 -5.09 31.03 -8.14
N GLU A 12 -4.43 31.55 -9.18
CA GLU A 12 -2.98 31.71 -9.28
C GLU A 12 -2.43 32.81 -8.36
N GLU A 13 -3.27 33.76 -7.97
CA GLU A 13 -2.94 34.86 -7.06
C GLU A 13 -3.22 34.48 -5.59
N SER A 14 -3.59 33.21 -5.32
CA SER A 14 -3.90 32.76 -3.97
C SER A 14 -2.67 32.86 -3.07
N HIS A 15 -2.84 33.50 -1.92
CA HIS A 15 -1.81 33.64 -0.89
C HIS A 15 -1.73 32.40 0.03
N VAL A 16 -2.47 31.34 -0.27
CA VAL A 16 -2.46 30.11 0.51
C VAL A 16 -1.38 29.18 -0.02
N GLY A 17 -0.34 29.01 0.78
CA GLY A 17 0.65 27.95 0.58
C GLY A 17 0.19 26.64 1.20
N TYR A 18 1.01 25.62 1.05
CA TYR A 18 0.79 24.33 1.69
C TYR A 18 2.12 23.77 2.23
N VAL A 19 2.01 22.91 3.23
CA VAL A 19 3.12 22.12 3.75
C VAL A 19 2.65 20.66 3.79
N THR A 20 3.39 19.78 3.12
CA THR A 20 3.11 18.34 3.15
C THR A 20 3.47 17.76 4.51
N ASN A 21 2.67 16.83 5.00
CA ASN A 21 2.92 16.20 6.29
C ASN A 21 4.17 15.32 6.23
N GLY A 22 5.00 15.42 7.28
CA GLY A 22 6.09 14.48 7.51
C GLY A 22 5.67 13.30 8.39
N VAL A 23 6.53 12.30 8.48
CA VAL A 23 6.35 11.11 9.31
C VAL A 23 7.52 10.92 10.27
N HIS A 24 7.22 10.43 11.47
CA HIS A 24 8.23 10.20 12.50
C HIS A 24 8.96 8.89 12.22
N PHE A 25 10.16 9.00 11.65
CA PHE A 25 11.00 7.87 11.26
C PHE A 25 11.21 6.83 12.36
N PRO A 26 11.58 7.19 13.62
CA PRO A 26 11.81 6.20 14.68
C PRO A 26 10.58 5.36 15.03
N THR A 27 9.37 5.90 14.84
CA THR A 27 8.12 5.18 15.10
C THR A 27 7.75 4.21 13.97
N TRP A 28 7.95 4.62 12.72
CA TRP A 28 7.38 3.92 11.58
C TRP A 28 8.36 3.02 10.84
N SER A 29 9.67 3.27 10.95
CA SER A 29 10.67 2.36 10.41
C SER A 29 10.80 1.12 11.29
N ALA A 30 10.77 -0.05 10.68
CA ALA A 30 10.91 -1.34 11.36
C ALA A 30 12.34 -1.56 11.86
N THR A 31 12.49 -2.37 12.90
CA THR A 31 13.79 -2.65 13.52
C THR A 31 14.79 -3.25 12.53
N GLU A 32 14.33 -4.09 11.62
CA GLU A 32 15.17 -4.74 10.62
C GLU A 32 15.74 -3.72 9.62
N TRP A 33 14.90 -2.77 9.17
CA TRP A 33 15.33 -1.68 8.32
C TRP A 33 16.28 -0.73 9.05
N LYS A 34 16.01 -0.41 10.32
CA LYS A 34 16.94 0.39 11.14
C LYS A 34 18.32 -0.25 11.25
N LYS A 35 18.40 -1.58 11.47
CA LYS A 35 19.69 -2.30 11.50
C LYS A 35 20.44 -2.17 10.19
N LEU A 36 19.73 -2.25 9.07
CA LEU A 36 20.32 -2.08 7.74
C LEU A 36 20.80 -0.65 7.54
N TYR A 37 20.03 0.35 7.90
CA TYR A 37 20.47 1.75 7.86
C TYR A 37 21.67 2.01 8.78
N PHE A 38 21.70 1.46 10.00
CA PHE A 38 22.86 1.56 10.89
C PHE A 38 24.13 0.99 10.27
N LYS A 39 24.00 -0.06 9.47
CA LYS A 39 25.15 -0.72 8.85
C LYS A 39 25.73 0.06 7.66
N TYR A 40 24.89 0.71 6.87
CA TYR A 40 25.26 1.26 5.57
C TYR A 40 25.18 2.79 5.47
N PHE A 41 24.39 3.44 6.32
CA PHE A 41 24.21 4.88 6.31
C PHE A 41 25.16 5.53 7.32
N ASN A 42 25.49 6.80 7.10
CA ASN A 42 26.34 7.54 8.04
C ASN A 42 25.58 7.92 9.33
N GLU A 43 26.34 8.33 10.36
CA GLU A 43 25.78 8.66 11.67
C GLU A 43 24.78 9.84 11.63
N ASN A 44 24.95 10.78 10.69
CA ASN A 44 24.06 11.94 10.56
C ASN A 44 22.63 11.54 10.16
N PHE A 45 22.44 10.37 9.55
CA PHE A 45 21.12 9.85 9.18
C PHE A 45 20.14 9.79 10.36
N TRP A 46 20.65 9.55 11.56
CA TRP A 46 19.79 9.43 12.76
C TRP A 46 19.30 10.77 13.26
N PHE A 47 19.98 11.83 12.95
CA PHE A 47 19.65 13.19 13.39
C PHE A 47 18.83 13.95 12.33
N ASP A 48 19.08 13.66 11.05
CA ASP A 48 18.42 14.35 9.96
C ASP A 48 18.17 13.40 8.78
N GLN A 49 16.93 13.03 8.54
CA GLN A 49 16.48 12.25 7.38
C GLN A 49 15.93 13.14 6.26
N SER A 50 15.91 14.46 6.44
CA SER A 50 15.35 15.40 5.45
C SER A 50 16.26 15.65 4.25
N ASN A 51 17.53 15.30 4.36
CA ASN A 51 18.48 15.46 3.27
C ASN A 51 18.38 14.29 2.27
N PRO A 52 17.88 14.50 1.03
CA PRO A 52 17.72 13.43 0.06
C PRO A 52 19.00 12.65 -0.25
N LYS A 53 20.16 13.31 -0.20
CA LYS A 53 21.46 12.67 -0.48
C LYS A 53 21.83 11.59 0.53
N ILE A 54 21.33 11.67 1.76
CA ILE A 54 21.59 10.64 2.79
C ILE A 54 20.96 9.31 2.37
N TRP A 55 19.80 9.35 1.71
CA TRP A 55 19.10 8.17 1.25
C TRP A 55 19.82 7.44 0.10
N GLU A 56 20.69 8.11 -0.65
CA GLU A 56 21.52 7.47 -1.70
C GLU A 56 22.40 6.33 -1.16
N ALA A 57 22.67 6.32 0.15
CA ALA A 57 23.39 5.24 0.80
C ALA A 57 22.69 3.86 0.67
N ILE A 58 21.38 3.84 0.33
CA ILE A 58 20.63 2.60 0.06
C ILE A 58 21.28 1.80 -1.10
N TYR A 59 21.89 2.48 -2.06
CA TYR A 59 22.55 1.82 -3.18
C TYR A 59 23.84 1.07 -2.81
N ASN A 60 24.38 1.30 -1.61
CA ASN A 60 25.51 0.54 -1.07
C ASN A 60 25.09 -0.78 -0.43
N VAL A 61 23.78 -0.98 -0.23
CA VAL A 61 23.25 -2.20 0.38
C VAL A 61 23.18 -3.30 -0.68
N PRO A 62 23.76 -4.49 -0.43
CA PRO A 62 23.63 -5.63 -1.33
C PRO A 62 22.16 -6.02 -1.57
N ASP A 63 21.81 -6.31 -2.81
CA ASP A 63 20.46 -6.70 -3.23
C ASP A 63 19.88 -7.84 -2.38
N GLU A 64 20.73 -8.80 -2.03
CA GLU A 64 20.35 -9.95 -1.19
C GLU A 64 19.93 -9.52 0.21
N GLU A 65 20.60 -8.54 0.82
CA GLU A 65 20.24 -8.04 2.15
C GLU A 65 18.92 -7.27 2.11
N ILE A 66 18.68 -6.48 1.05
CA ILE A 66 17.39 -5.81 0.83
C ILE A 66 16.28 -6.87 0.70
N TRP A 67 16.49 -7.87 -0.16
CA TRP A 67 15.51 -8.93 -0.36
C TRP A 67 15.22 -9.71 0.93
N GLN A 68 16.25 -10.12 1.65
CA GLN A 68 16.10 -10.84 2.92
C GLN A 68 15.37 -10.01 3.98
N THR A 69 15.67 -8.71 4.05
CA THR A 69 14.97 -7.79 4.97
C THR A 69 13.49 -7.69 4.60
N ARG A 70 13.17 -7.53 3.32
CA ARG A 70 11.76 -7.52 2.84
C ARG A 70 11.05 -8.83 3.18
N MET A 71 11.67 -9.98 2.89
CA MET A 71 11.08 -11.30 3.19
C MET A 71 10.90 -11.51 4.69
N THR A 72 11.84 -11.07 5.52
CA THR A 72 11.71 -11.12 6.99
C THR A 72 10.51 -10.32 7.47
N MET A 73 10.31 -9.11 6.96
CA MET A 73 9.17 -8.26 7.34
C MET A 73 7.85 -8.87 6.87
N LYS A 74 7.82 -9.42 5.66
CA LYS A 74 6.64 -10.11 5.12
C LYS A 74 6.25 -11.32 5.97
N ASN A 75 7.20 -12.16 6.32
CA ASN A 75 6.96 -13.32 7.18
C ASN A 75 6.41 -12.92 8.55
N LYS A 76 6.96 -11.87 9.17
CA LYS A 76 6.45 -11.33 10.44
C LYS A 76 5.00 -10.81 10.31
N LEU A 77 4.64 -10.22 9.18
CA LEU A 77 3.26 -9.81 8.90
C LEU A 77 2.35 -11.04 8.77
N VAL A 78 2.75 -12.03 7.98
CA VAL A 78 1.97 -13.27 7.77
C VAL A 78 1.74 -14.00 9.08
N ASP A 79 2.77 -14.15 9.91
CA ASP A 79 2.66 -14.79 11.23
C ASP A 79 1.71 -14.02 12.16
N TYR A 80 1.78 -12.69 12.14
CA TYR A 80 0.86 -11.85 12.89
C TYR A 80 -0.59 -12.03 12.43
N ILE A 81 -0.84 -12.07 11.12
CA ILE A 81 -2.18 -12.28 10.55
C ILE A 81 -2.72 -13.65 10.96
N ARG A 82 -1.91 -14.70 10.83
CA ARG A 82 -2.30 -16.06 11.25
C ARG A 82 -2.67 -16.13 12.73
N LYS A 83 -1.86 -15.49 13.58
CA LYS A 83 -2.16 -15.39 15.01
C LYS A 83 -3.46 -14.61 15.27
N SER A 84 -3.63 -13.47 14.60
CA SER A 84 -4.83 -12.63 14.76
C SER A 84 -6.11 -13.36 14.36
N PHE A 85 -6.11 -14.12 13.28
CA PHE A 85 -7.25 -14.95 12.88
C PHE A 85 -7.58 -16.02 13.91
N ARG A 86 -6.59 -16.71 14.44
CA ARG A 86 -6.77 -17.71 15.50
C ARG A 86 -7.38 -17.09 16.75
N ASP A 87 -6.86 -15.94 17.19
CA ASP A 87 -7.34 -15.25 18.39
C ASP A 87 -8.77 -14.70 18.19
N THR A 88 -9.09 -14.22 16.99
CA THR A 88 -10.45 -13.75 16.65
C THR A 88 -11.44 -14.92 16.63
N TRP A 89 -11.05 -16.07 16.09
CA TRP A 89 -11.89 -17.26 16.12
C TRP A 89 -12.18 -17.73 17.57
N LEU A 90 -11.16 -17.79 18.41
CA LEU A 90 -11.33 -18.17 19.82
C LEU A 90 -12.32 -17.26 20.56
N LYS A 91 -12.41 -15.99 20.17
CA LYS A 91 -13.35 -15.02 20.76
C LYS A 91 -14.75 -15.13 20.19
N ASN A 92 -14.90 -15.34 18.90
CA ASN A 92 -16.17 -15.21 18.19
C ASN A 92 -16.88 -16.53 17.95
N GLN A 93 -16.30 -17.66 18.36
CA GLN A 93 -16.85 -19.04 18.18
C GLN A 93 -17.32 -19.28 16.72
N GLY A 94 -16.60 -18.73 15.74
CA GLY A 94 -16.90 -18.91 14.33
C GLY A 94 -16.57 -20.36 13.87
N ASP A 95 -16.86 -20.65 12.59
CA ASP A 95 -16.51 -21.96 12.00
C ASP A 95 -14.98 -22.14 11.94
N PRO A 96 -14.42 -23.10 12.72
CA PRO A 96 -12.99 -23.36 12.77
C PRO A 96 -12.39 -23.73 11.41
N SER A 97 -13.13 -24.53 10.62
CA SER A 97 -12.65 -25.04 9.33
C SER A 97 -12.36 -23.91 8.35
N ARG A 98 -13.16 -22.86 8.40
CA ARG A 98 -13.00 -21.68 7.56
C ARG A 98 -11.76 -20.88 7.92
N ILE A 99 -11.48 -20.72 9.20
CA ILE A 99 -10.32 -19.96 9.68
C ILE A 99 -9.03 -20.72 9.37
N VAL A 100 -9.03 -22.05 9.62
CA VAL A 100 -7.89 -22.91 9.23
C VAL A 100 -7.65 -22.79 7.72
N SER A 101 -8.70 -22.94 6.90
CA SER A 101 -8.60 -22.80 5.44
C SER A 101 -8.05 -21.43 5.01
N LEU A 102 -8.45 -20.35 5.69
CA LEU A 102 -7.94 -19.01 5.40
C LEU A 102 -6.47 -18.84 5.81
N MET A 103 -6.09 -19.35 6.98
CA MET A 103 -4.71 -19.31 7.47
C MET A 103 -3.75 -20.05 6.54
N ASP A 104 -4.17 -21.22 6.05
CA ASP A 104 -3.38 -22.04 5.13
C ASP A 104 -3.21 -21.37 3.75
N LYS A 105 -4.17 -20.54 3.35
CA LYS A 105 -4.12 -19.82 2.07
C LYS A 105 -3.24 -18.59 2.09
N ILE A 106 -2.86 -18.06 3.26
CA ILE A 106 -1.94 -16.92 3.31
C ILE A 106 -0.55 -17.39 2.91
N ASN A 107 -0.10 -16.91 1.75
CA ASN A 107 1.15 -17.32 1.12
C ASN A 107 2.23 -16.24 1.25
N PRO A 108 3.28 -16.45 2.05
CA PRO A 108 4.37 -15.48 2.17
C PRO A 108 5.20 -15.32 0.88
N ASN A 109 5.08 -16.24 -0.07
CA ASN A 109 5.74 -16.15 -1.36
C ASN A 109 4.91 -15.38 -2.41
N ALA A 110 3.63 -15.12 -2.15
CA ALA A 110 2.80 -14.29 -3.00
C ALA A 110 3.19 -12.81 -2.89
N LEU A 111 2.94 -12.04 -3.95
CA LEU A 111 2.98 -10.58 -3.86
C LEU A 111 1.86 -10.12 -2.91
N LEU A 112 2.21 -9.38 -1.86
CA LEU A 112 1.23 -8.85 -0.91
C LEU A 112 1.00 -7.36 -1.17
N ILE A 113 -0.25 -6.99 -1.43
CA ILE A 113 -0.68 -5.60 -1.65
C ILE A 113 -1.56 -5.17 -0.49
N GLY A 114 -1.17 -4.11 0.20
CA GLY A 114 -1.87 -3.60 1.37
C GLY A 114 -2.70 -2.35 1.06
N PHE A 115 -3.91 -2.33 1.58
CA PHE A 115 -4.79 -1.16 1.63
C PHE A 115 -5.26 -0.98 3.07
N GLY A 116 -4.68 -0.02 3.79
CA GLY A 116 -4.97 0.19 5.21
C GLY A 116 -5.26 1.66 5.51
N ARG A 117 -6.54 2.01 5.71
CA ARG A 117 -6.94 3.39 5.95
C ARG A 117 -8.37 3.53 6.45
N ARG A 118 -8.76 4.76 6.83
CA ARG A 118 -10.16 5.07 7.11
C ARG A 118 -11.00 4.83 5.84
N PHE A 119 -12.11 4.12 5.99
CA PHE A 119 -13.08 3.91 4.93
C PHE A 119 -13.98 5.14 4.80
N ALA A 120 -13.60 6.05 3.91
CA ALA A 120 -14.39 7.16 3.44
C ALA A 120 -14.54 7.04 1.92
N THR A 121 -15.66 7.48 1.36
CA THR A 121 -16.00 7.27 -0.06
C THR A 121 -14.90 7.75 -1.01
N TYR A 122 -14.32 8.92 -0.77
CA TYR A 122 -13.26 9.47 -1.63
C TYR A 122 -11.95 8.65 -1.63
N LYS A 123 -11.75 7.77 -0.65
CA LYS A 123 -10.60 6.84 -0.61
C LYS A 123 -10.75 5.68 -1.58
N ARG A 124 -11.95 5.49 -2.13
CA ARG A 124 -12.31 4.53 -3.17
C ARG A 124 -11.82 3.09 -2.92
N ALA A 125 -12.03 2.59 -1.70
CA ALA A 125 -11.69 1.20 -1.38
C ALA A 125 -12.39 0.17 -2.29
N HIS A 126 -13.48 0.58 -2.96
CA HIS A 126 -14.24 -0.23 -3.91
C HIS A 126 -13.58 -0.37 -5.29
N LEU A 127 -12.61 0.48 -5.62
CA LEU A 127 -12.08 0.61 -6.97
C LEU A 127 -11.55 -0.72 -7.54
N LEU A 128 -10.84 -1.50 -6.71
CA LEU A 128 -10.35 -2.82 -7.09
C LEU A 128 -11.47 -3.83 -7.39
N PHE A 129 -12.71 -3.56 -6.98
CA PHE A 129 -13.88 -4.44 -7.14
C PHE A 129 -14.84 -3.98 -8.24
N THR A 130 -14.40 -3.09 -9.11
CA THR A 130 -15.19 -2.56 -10.23
C THR A 130 -15.41 -3.62 -11.30
N ASP A 131 -14.39 -4.44 -11.58
CA ASP A 131 -14.46 -5.59 -12.47
C ASP A 131 -14.01 -6.87 -11.73
N LEU A 132 -14.98 -7.60 -11.18
CA LEU A 132 -14.71 -8.82 -10.42
C LEU A 132 -14.24 -9.99 -11.29
N GLU A 133 -14.62 -10.04 -12.55
CA GLU A 133 -14.18 -11.09 -13.46
C GLU A 133 -12.69 -10.94 -13.76
N ARG A 134 -12.25 -9.73 -14.11
CA ARG A 134 -10.82 -9.44 -14.35
C ARG A 134 -10.01 -9.63 -13.09
N LEU A 135 -10.50 -9.12 -11.95
CA LEU A 135 -9.84 -9.32 -10.65
C LEU A 135 -9.68 -10.81 -10.32
N SER A 136 -10.72 -11.61 -10.55
CA SER A 136 -10.65 -13.06 -10.34
C SER A 136 -9.57 -13.73 -11.19
N LYS A 137 -9.42 -13.34 -12.45
CA LYS A 137 -8.35 -13.85 -13.33
C LYS A 137 -6.97 -13.47 -12.79
N ILE A 138 -6.79 -12.25 -12.31
CA ILE A 138 -5.52 -11.77 -11.74
C ILE A 138 -5.16 -12.57 -10.48
N VAL A 139 -6.06 -12.69 -9.52
CA VAL A 139 -5.74 -13.30 -8.21
C VAL A 139 -5.66 -14.82 -8.23
N ASN A 140 -6.18 -15.46 -9.29
CA ASN A 140 -6.13 -16.91 -9.48
C ASN A 140 -5.08 -17.35 -10.51
N ASN A 141 -4.25 -16.44 -10.99
CA ASN A 141 -3.15 -16.79 -11.87
C ASN A 141 -2.09 -17.59 -11.08
N PRO A 142 -1.82 -18.85 -11.43
CA PRO A 142 -0.87 -19.69 -10.70
C PRO A 142 0.57 -19.25 -10.88
N ASP A 143 0.91 -18.58 -11.99
CA ASP A 143 2.26 -18.12 -12.30
C ASP A 143 2.62 -16.84 -11.51
N TYR A 144 1.60 -16.06 -11.16
CA TYR A 144 1.74 -14.77 -10.49
C TYR A 144 0.84 -14.66 -9.23
N PRO A 145 1.09 -15.45 -8.18
CA PRO A 145 0.29 -15.41 -6.96
C PRO A 145 0.26 -14.01 -6.33
N VAL A 146 -0.92 -13.45 -6.12
CA VAL A 146 -1.10 -12.14 -5.50
C VAL A 146 -2.22 -12.19 -4.46
N GLN A 147 -2.02 -11.49 -3.34
CA GLN A 147 -3.01 -11.37 -2.27
C GLN A 147 -3.16 -9.91 -1.87
N PHE A 148 -4.40 -9.50 -1.65
CA PHE A 148 -4.75 -8.16 -1.21
C PHE A 148 -5.19 -8.17 0.25
N LEU A 149 -4.56 -7.34 1.07
CA LEU A 149 -4.86 -7.17 2.48
C LEU A 149 -5.57 -5.83 2.68
N PHE A 150 -6.85 -5.87 2.99
CA PHE A 150 -7.66 -4.70 3.34
C PHE A 150 -7.80 -4.59 4.84
N THR A 151 -7.69 -3.39 5.37
CA THR A 151 -8.01 -3.09 6.76
C THR A 151 -8.40 -1.63 6.93
N GLY A 152 -9.12 -1.33 7.98
CA GLY A 152 -9.50 0.03 8.32
C GLY A 152 -10.78 0.09 9.14
N LYS A 153 -11.20 1.31 9.42
CA LYS A 153 -12.43 1.61 10.16
C LYS A 153 -13.22 2.68 9.42
N ALA A 154 -14.53 2.57 9.48
CA ALA A 154 -15.45 3.65 9.10
C ALA A 154 -15.88 4.41 10.36
N HIS A 155 -16.21 5.70 10.21
CA HIS A 155 -16.80 6.45 11.30
C HIS A 155 -18.19 5.84 11.66
N PRO A 156 -18.60 5.81 12.93
CA PRO A 156 -19.91 5.24 13.33
C PRO A 156 -21.10 5.86 12.60
N HIS A 157 -21.02 7.12 12.20
CA HIS A 157 -22.05 7.82 11.42
C HIS A 157 -21.84 7.77 9.90
N ASP A 158 -20.80 7.08 9.41
CA ASP A 158 -20.52 6.94 7.97
C ASP A 158 -21.07 5.60 7.46
N GLY A 159 -22.36 5.57 7.17
CA GLY A 159 -23.02 4.37 6.62
C GLY A 159 -22.46 3.91 5.28
N ALA A 160 -21.98 4.84 4.44
CA ALA A 160 -21.37 4.51 3.16
C ALA A 160 -20.01 3.78 3.37
N GLY A 161 -19.15 4.29 4.26
CA GLY A 161 -17.90 3.63 4.62
C GLY A 161 -18.10 2.26 5.25
N GLN A 162 -19.13 2.10 6.12
CA GLN A 162 -19.51 0.81 6.68
C GLN A 162 -19.99 -0.17 5.59
N GLY A 163 -20.78 0.32 4.63
CA GLY A 163 -21.24 -0.45 3.47
C GLY A 163 -20.08 -0.96 2.61
N LEU A 164 -19.03 -0.14 2.41
CA LEU A 164 -17.81 -0.56 1.70
C LEU A 164 -17.10 -1.70 2.42
N ILE A 165 -16.94 -1.62 3.73
CA ILE A 165 -16.34 -2.70 4.54
C ILE A 165 -17.15 -3.99 4.39
N LYS A 166 -18.47 -3.91 4.54
CA LYS A 166 -19.36 -5.07 4.39
C LYS A 166 -19.21 -5.71 3.02
N ARG A 167 -19.24 -4.92 1.96
CA ARG A 167 -19.06 -5.40 0.57
C ARG A 167 -17.73 -6.12 0.37
N ILE A 168 -16.62 -5.58 0.87
CA ILE A 168 -15.30 -6.22 0.76
C ILE A 168 -15.28 -7.55 1.49
N ILE A 169 -15.86 -7.61 2.69
CA ILE A 169 -15.97 -8.86 3.46
C ILE A 169 -16.83 -9.89 2.71
N GLU A 170 -17.93 -9.50 2.11
CA GLU A 170 -18.78 -10.38 1.29
C GLU A 170 -18.02 -10.92 0.07
N ILE A 171 -17.28 -10.08 -0.64
CA ILE A 171 -16.45 -10.49 -1.77
C ILE A 171 -15.35 -11.44 -1.31
N SER A 172 -14.64 -11.14 -0.23
CA SER A 172 -13.56 -11.98 0.30
C SER A 172 -13.99 -13.41 0.66
N ARG A 173 -15.31 -13.60 0.83
CA ARG A 173 -15.92 -14.89 1.17
C ARG A 173 -16.30 -15.74 -0.03
N ARG A 174 -16.30 -15.18 -1.24
CA ARG A 174 -16.60 -15.92 -2.46
C ARG A 174 -15.50 -16.94 -2.74
N PRO A 175 -15.82 -18.10 -3.32
CA PRO A 175 -14.85 -19.16 -3.58
C PRO A 175 -13.63 -18.69 -4.37
N GLU A 176 -13.84 -17.85 -5.39
CA GLU A 176 -12.80 -17.33 -6.27
C GLU A 176 -11.85 -16.34 -5.59
N PHE A 177 -12.30 -15.71 -4.49
CA PHE A 177 -11.52 -14.70 -3.75
C PHE A 177 -11.04 -15.17 -2.38
N LEU A 178 -11.45 -16.36 -1.96
CA LEU A 178 -11.11 -16.87 -0.63
C LEU A 178 -9.60 -17.06 -0.48
N GLY A 179 -9.02 -16.34 0.49
CA GLY A 179 -7.57 -16.31 0.73
C GLY A 179 -6.78 -15.46 -0.27
N LYS A 180 -7.45 -14.78 -1.22
CA LYS A 180 -6.86 -13.84 -2.19
C LYS A 180 -7.18 -12.40 -1.82
N ILE A 181 -8.43 -12.14 -1.41
CA ILE A 181 -8.87 -10.88 -0.83
C ILE A 181 -9.10 -11.13 0.64
N ILE A 182 -8.34 -10.46 1.50
CA ILE A 182 -8.34 -10.70 2.94
C ILE A 182 -8.66 -9.40 3.65
N PHE A 183 -9.72 -9.39 4.46
CA PHE A 183 -10.04 -8.26 5.33
C PHE A 183 -9.52 -8.54 6.75
N LEU A 184 -8.65 -7.65 7.23
CA LEU A 184 -8.09 -7.71 8.58
C LEU A 184 -8.88 -6.79 9.49
N GLU A 185 -9.50 -7.37 10.52
CA GLU A 185 -10.28 -6.64 11.51
C GLU A 185 -9.39 -5.91 12.54
N ASN A 186 -10.02 -5.05 13.34
CA ASN A 186 -9.38 -4.38 14.47
C ASN A 186 -8.15 -3.52 14.11
N TYR A 187 -8.26 -2.76 13.01
CA TYR A 187 -7.20 -1.84 12.61
C TYR A 187 -6.77 -0.93 13.75
N ASP A 188 -5.51 -1.05 14.16
CA ASP A 188 -4.85 -0.29 15.20
C ASP A 188 -3.40 0.07 14.80
N MET A 189 -2.68 0.76 15.68
CA MET A 189 -1.29 1.14 15.46
C MET A 189 -0.35 -0.06 15.27
N GLN A 190 -0.64 -1.19 15.94
CA GLN A 190 0.19 -2.38 15.87
C GLN A 190 0.06 -3.05 14.50
N LEU A 191 -1.18 -3.22 14.02
CA LEU A 191 -1.45 -3.74 12.69
C LEU A 191 -0.92 -2.79 11.60
N ALA A 192 -1.12 -1.45 11.78
CA ALA A 192 -0.64 -0.45 10.84
C ALA A 192 0.88 -0.54 10.63
N ARG A 193 1.67 -0.62 11.72
CA ARG A 193 3.13 -0.77 11.63
C ARG A 193 3.56 -2.04 10.88
N ARG A 194 2.86 -3.15 11.10
CA ARG A 194 3.17 -4.43 10.43
C ARG A 194 2.82 -4.39 8.96
N LEU A 195 1.70 -3.77 8.60
CA LEU A 195 1.29 -3.63 7.20
C LEU A 195 2.25 -2.75 6.41
N VAL A 196 2.53 -1.51 6.89
CA VAL A 196 3.41 -0.59 6.16
C VAL A 196 4.86 -1.07 6.07
N SER A 197 5.25 -2.10 6.84
CA SER A 197 6.57 -2.70 6.74
C SER A 197 6.57 -4.08 6.09
N GLY A 198 5.45 -4.79 6.08
CA GLY A 198 5.39 -6.20 5.68
C GLY A 198 4.78 -6.49 4.32
N VAL A 199 3.94 -5.63 3.77
CA VAL A 199 3.43 -5.79 2.40
C VAL A 199 4.50 -5.42 1.36
N ASP A 200 4.35 -5.87 0.13
CA ASP A 200 5.28 -5.51 -0.94
C ASP A 200 4.88 -4.18 -1.60
N ILE A 201 3.57 -3.96 -1.73
CA ILE A 201 2.99 -2.75 -2.30
C ILE A 201 2.02 -2.12 -1.32
N TRP A 202 2.06 -0.80 -1.25
CA TRP A 202 1.07 0.03 -0.59
C TRP A 202 0.17 0.69 -1.61
N LEU A 203 -1.12 0.30 -1.61
CA LEU A 203 -2.10 0.79 -2.56
C LEU A 203 -2.88 1.98 -2.01
N ASN A 204 -2.93 3.09 -2.75
CA ASN A 204 -3.74 4.26 -2.46
C ASN A 204 -4.55 4.69 -3.68
N THR A 205 -5.84 4.81 -3.52
CA THR A 205 -6.77 5.10 -4.62
C THR A 205 -7.69 6.31 -4.36
N PRO A 206 -7.21 7.43 -3.81
CA PRO A 206 -8.09 8.56 -3.52
C PRO A 206 -8.67 9.17 -4.80
N THR A 207 -9.83 9.82 -4.66
CA THR A 207 -10.35 10.71 -5.71
C THR A 207 -9.55 12.00 -5.71
N ARG A 208 -8.96 12.38 -6.84
CA ARG A 208 -8.28 13.68 -6.99
C ARG A 208 -9.28 14.83 -7.00
N PRO A 209 -8.94 15.98 -6.41
CA PRO A 209 -7.75 16.33 -5.59
C PRO A 209 -8.07 16.28 -4.08
N LEU A 210 -8.69 15.21 -3.59
CA LEU A 210 -9.25 15.16 -2.24
C LEU A 210 -8.27 14.62 -1.18
N GLU A 211 -7.11 14.07 -1.59
CA GLU A 211 -6.06 13.65 -0.65
C GLU A 211 -5.10 14.81 -0.40
N ALA A 212 -5.18 15.43 0.77
CA ALA A 212 -4.38 16.61 1.08
C ALA A 212 -2.87 16.30 1.20
N SER A 213 -2.50 15.17 1.79
CA SER A 213 -1.11 14.71 1.92
C SER A 213 -1.05 13.19 1.86
N GLY A 214 -1.55 12.48 2.86
CA GLY A 214 -1.48 11.02 2.94
C GLY A 214 -0.12 10.51 3.44
N THR A 215 0.02 10.24 4.74
CA THR A 215 1.30 9.83 5.35
C THR A 215 1.57 8.33 5.30
N SER A 216 0.58 7.51 4.89
CA SER A 216 0.71 6.06 4.92
C SER A 216 1.71 5.53 3.88
N GLY A 217 1.74 6.15 2.71
CA GLY A 217 2.73 5.85 1.68
C GLY A 217 4.16 6.15 2.13
N GLU A 218 4.41 7.32 2.73
CA GLU A 218 5.71 7.69 3.31
C GLU A 218 6.17 6.67 4.35
N LYS A 219 5.26 6.23 5.25
CA LYS A 219 5.55 5.16 6.23
C LYS A 219 5.92 3.83 5.56
N ALA A 220 5.30 3.52 4.45
CA ALA A 220 5.59 2.31 3.68
C ALA A 220 6.97 2.40 3.02
N LEU A 221 7.30 3.52 2.38
CA LEU A 221 8.58 3.71 1.69
C LEU A 221 9.79 3.55 2.59
N MET A 222 9.76 4.10 3.81
CA MET A 222 10.88 3.95 4.76
C MET A 222 11.08 2.51 5.27
N ASN A 223 10.24 1.58 4.81
CA ASN A 223 10.36 0.14 5.05
C ASN A 223 10.55 -0.64 3.74
N GLY A 224 10.91 0.04 2.65
CA GLY A 224 11.10 -0.59 1.35
C GLY A 224 9.83 -1.19 0.75
N VAL A 225 8.65 -0.70 1.15
CA VAL A 225 7.37 -1.06 0.55
C VAL A 225 7.09 -0.09 -0.58
N VAL A 226 6.89 -0.60 -1.79
CA VAL A 226 6.73 0.23 -2.98
C VAL A 226 5.32 0.83 -3.03
N ASN A 227 5.22 2.11 -3.37
CA ASN A 227 3.94 2.80 -3.42
C ASN A 227 3.28 2.63 -4.80
N PHE A 228 1.98 2.28 -4.79
CA PHE A 228 1.12 2.30 -5.97
C PHE A 228 -0.09 3.17 -5.66
N SER A 229 -0.12 4.36 -6.21
CA SER A 229 -1.10 5.37 -5.82
C SER A 229 -1.61 6.19 -7.00
N VAL A 230 -2.82 6.70 -6.86
CA VAL A 230 -3.24 7.88 -7.62
C VAL A 230 -2.25 9.02 -7.34
N LEU A 231 -1.92 9.77 -8.36
CA LEU A 231 -1.00 10.91 -8.28
C LEU A 231 -1.71 12.10 -7.59
N ASP A 232 -1.74 12.05 -6.26
CA ASP A 232 -2.40 13.03 -5.39
C ASP A 232 -1.69 13.10 -4.03
N GLY A 233 -1.89 14.19 -3.30
CA GLY A 233 -1.21 14.45 -2.03
C GLY A 233 0.31 14.43 -2.16
N TRP A 234 1.01 13.87 -1.17
CA TRP A 234 2.48 13.80 -1.15
C TRP A 234 3.08 13.07 -2.37
N TRP A 235 2.32 12.14 -3.00
CA TRP A 235 2.82 11.41 -4.17
C TRP A 235 3.01 12.30 -5.40
N LEU A 236 2.39 13.49 -5.45
CA LEU A 236 2.71 14.52 -6.44
C LEU A 236 4.15 15.04 -6.33
N GLU A 237 4.68 15.09 -5.12
CA GLU A 237 6.04 15.55 -4.84
C GLU A 237 7.05 14.38 -4.91
N GLY A 238 6.68 13.24 -4.32
CA GLY A 238 7.57 12.09 -4.16
C GLY A 238 7.70 11.19 -5.39
N TYR A 239 6.70 11.13 -6.27
CA TYR A 239 6.71 10.19 -7.38
C TYR A 239 7.91 10.40 -8.31
N ARG A 240 8.60 9.31 -8.58
CA ARG A 240 9.64 9.19 -9.62
C ARG A 240 9.39 7.90 -10.40
N GLU A 241 9.56 7.96 -11.72
CA GLU A 241 9.47 6.77 -12.57
C GLU A 241 10.49 5.71 -12.11
N GLY A 242 10.03 4.47 -11.93
CA GLY A 242 10.85 3.38 -11.39
C GLY A 242 10.90 3.28 -9.86
N ALA A 243 10.45 4.28 -9.10
CA ALA A 243 10.38 4.25 -7.64
C ALA A 243 9.04 3.73 -7.10
N GLY A 244 8.13 3.40 -7.98
CA GLY A 244 6.77 2.94 -7.68
C GLY A 244 5.86 3.20 -8.86
N TRP A 245 4.56 3.04 -8.65
CA TRP A 245 3.57 3.22 -9.71
C TRP A 245 2.59 4.34 -9.37
N ALA A 246 2.19 5.06 -10.40
CA ALA A 246 1.21 6.13 -10.29
C ALA A 246 0.13 5.99 -11.37
N LEU A 247 -1.11 6.32 -11.01
CA LEU A 247 -2.15 6.59 -11.98
C LEU A 247 -1.94 8.04 -12.44
N THR A 248 -1.25 8.19 -13.58
CA THR A 248 -0.77 9.48 -14.10
C THR A 248 -1.81 10.25 -14.91
N GLU A 249 -2.97 9.65 -15.19
CA GLU A 249 -4.03 10.35 -15.91
C GLU A 249 -4.43 11.63 -15.15
N LYS A 250 -4.13 12.78 -15.74
CA LYS A 250 -4.39 14.09 -15.15
C LYS A 250 -5.81 14.59 -15.39
N ARG A 251 -6.53 13.97 -16.34
CA ARG A 251 -7.90 14.37 -16.64
C ARG A 251 -8.83 13.94 -15.52
N THR A 252 -9.62 14.87 -15.03
CA THR A 252 -10.75 14.60 -14.14
C THR A 252 -12.01 14.60 -14.98
N TYR A 253 -12.77 13.52 -14.90
CA TYR A 253 -14.06 13.43 -15.56
C TYR A 253 -15.16 13.95 -14.63
N GLN A 254 -16.15 14.61 -15.17
CA GLN A 254 -17.30 15.09 -14.39
C GLN A 254 -18.14 13.93 -13.84
N ASN A 255 -18.13 12.77 -14.53
CA ASN A 255 -18.80 11.57 -14.10
C ASN A 255 -17.81 10.71 -13.28
N GLN A 256 -18.05 10.63 -11.96
CA GLN A 256 -17.22 9.84 -11.03
C GLN A 256 -17.21 8.35 -11.36
N GLU A 257 -18.32 7.78 -11.80
CA GLU A 257 -18.39 6.36 -12.17
C GLU A 257 -17.48 6.05 -13.36
N HIS A 258 -17.49 6.91 -14.36
CA HIS A 258 -16.60 6.79 -15.52
C HIS A 258 -15.12 6.91 -15.12
N GLN A 259 -14.80 7.86 -14.22
CA GLN A 259 -13.46 8.00 -13.67
C GLN A 259 -13.03 6.73 -12.91
N ASP A 260 -13.93 6.16 -12.11
CA ASP A 260 -13.65 4.94 -11.35
C ASP A 260 -13.41 3.73 -12.27
N GLN A 261 -14.17 3.59 -13.34
CA GLN A 261 -13.95 2.53 -14.34
C GLN A 261 -12.59 2.64 -15.03
N LEU A 262 -12.18 3.85 -15.42
CA LEU A 262 -10.88 4.10 -16.05
C LEU A 262 -9.72 3.85 -15.09
N ASP A 263 -9.81 4.38 -13.88
CA ASP A 263 -8.79 4.20 -12.86
C ASP A 263 -8.65 2.71 -12.49
N ALA A 264 -9.77 1.99 -12.35
CA ALA A 264 -9.75 0.55 -12.09
C ALA A 264 -9.09 -0.23 -13.24
N ALA A 265 -9.46 0.06 -14.48
CA ALA A 265 -8.86 -0.56 -15.67
C ALA A 265 -7.34 -0.31 -15.74
N THR A 266 -6.91 0.90 -15.37
CA THR A 266 -5.50 1.26 -15.32
C THR A 266 -4.77 0.48 -14.21
N ILE A 267 -5.37 0.35 -13.01
CA ILE A 267 -4.81 -0.46 -11.91
C ILE A 267 -4.61 -1.91 -12.35
N TYR A 268 -5.62 -2.53 -12.97
CA TYR A 268 -5.51 -3.90 -13.45
C TYR A 268 -4.42 -4.05 -14.52
N SER A 269 -4.37 -3.11 -15.47
CA SER A 269 -3.37 -3.15 -16.54
C SER A 269 -1.95 -3.07 -15.97
N ILE A 270 -1.68 -2.13 -15.07
CA ILE A 270 -0.36 -1.99 -14.42
C ILE A 270 -0.02 -3.25 -13.61
N LEU A 271 -0.98 -3.83 -12.90
CA LEU A 271 -0.77 -5.09 -12.18
C LEU A 271 -0.35 -6.21 -13.14
N GLU A 272 -1.09 -6.40 -14.23
CA GLU A 272 -0.90 -7.50 -15.19
C GLU A 272 0.37 -7.35 -16.03
N THR A 273 0.69 -6.12 -16.47
CA THR A 273 1.75 -5.89 -17.46
C THR A 273 3.08 -5.43 -16.87
N GLU A 274 3.08 -4.88 -15.68
CA GLU A 274 4.27 -4.30 -15.06
C GLU A 274 4.63 -4.95 -13.71
N ILE A 275 3.72 -4.86 -12.73
CA ILE A 275 4.02 -5.22 -11.33
C ILE A 275 4.27 -6.72 -11.18
N LEU A 276 3.31 -7.56 -11.62
CA LEU A 276 3.41 -9.00 -11.45
C LEU A 276 4.59 -9.59 -12.24
N PRO A 277 4.79 -9.27 -13.52
CA PRO A 277 5.97 -9.73 -14.26
C PRO A 277 7.28 -9.30 -13.60
N LEU A 278 7.40 -8.05 -13.17
CA LEU A 278 8.61 -7.53 -12.51
C LEU A 278 8.89 -8.26 -11.20
N TYR A 279 7.88 -8.44 -10.35
CA TYR A 279 8.07 -9.12 -9.06
C TYR A 279 8.49 -10.58 -9.22
N TYR A 280 7.97 -11.28 -10.22
CA TYR A 280 8.24 -12.70 -10.45
C TYR A 280 9.41 -12.99 -11.40
N ALA A 281 10.07 -11.98 -11.98
CA ALA A 281 11.29 -12.14 -12.76
C ALA A 281 12.49 -12.53 -11.88
N ARG A 282 12.48 -13.77 -11.35
CA ARG A 282 13.49 -14.26 -10.41
C ARG A 282 14.79 -14.59 -11.12
N ASN A 283 15.91 -14.14 -10.58
CA ASN A 283 17.26 -14.53 -10.98
C ASN A 283 17.64 -15.89 -10.36
N LYS A 284 18.85 -16.37 -10.64
CA LYS A 284 19.38 -17.64 -10.10
C LYS A 284 19.49 -17.66 -8.56
N LYS A 285 19.50 -16.51 -7.92
CA LYS A 285 19.55 -16.36 -6.46
C LYS A 285 18.15 -16.28 -5.82
N GLY A 286 17.08 -16.34 -6.61
CA GLY A 286 15.70 -16.41 -6.16
C GLY A 286 15.02 -15.06 -5.86
N TYR A 287 15.60 -13.93 -6.27
CA TYR A 287 14.98 -12.61 -6.16
C TYR A 287 14.91 -11.87 -7.50
N SER A 288 14.05 -10.88 -7.60
CA SER A 288 13.94 -10.01 -8.77
C SER A 288 14.85 -8.79 -8.60
N GLU A 289 15.83 -8.66 -9.48
CA GLU A 289 16.74 -7.50 -9.49
C GLU A 289 15.98 -6.21 -9.82
N GLY A 290 15.03 -6.28 -10.75
CA GLY A 290 14.18 -5.14 -11.07
C GLY A 290 13.31 -4.70 -9.89
N TRP A 291 12.79 -5.66 -9.12
CA TRP A 291 12.05 -5.36 -7.89
C TRP A 291 12.92 -4.70 -6.85
N ILE A 292 14.14 -5.21 -6.62
CA ILE A 292 15.08 -4.61 -5.67
C ILE A 292 15.47 -3.19 -6.07
N LYS A 293 15.66 -2.93 -7.38
CA LYS A 293 15.88 -1.56 -7.88
C LYS A 293 14.71 -0.64 -7.51
N ALA A 294 13.46 -1.08 -7.69
CA ALA A 294 12.30 -0.30 -7.28
C ALA A 294 12.27 -0.06 -5.77
N VAL A 295 12.58 -1.09 -4.95
CA VAL A 295 12.67 -0.98 -3.49
C VAL A 295 13.77 -0.01 -3.06
N SER A 296 14.94 -0.03 -3.69
CA SER A 296 16.03 0.91 -3.39
C SER A 296 15.65 2.33 -3.80
N TYR A 297 15.12 2.48 -5.01
CA TYR A 297 14.78 3.80 -5.54
C TYR A 297 13.62 4.45 -4.81
N THR A 298 12.66 3.67 -4.30
CA THR A 298 11.54 4.22 -3.52
C THR A 298 12.00 5.00 -2.28
N HIS A 299 13.16 4.64 -1.68
CA HIS A 299 13.72 5.39 -0.55
C HIS A 299 14.14 6.82 -0.91
N LEU A 300 14.46 7.09 -2.16
CA LEU A 300 14.86 8.43 -2.62
C LEU A 300 13.66 9.38 -2.85
N THR A 301 12.46 8.90 -2.63
CA THR A 301 11.23 9.71 -2.74
C THR A 301 10.74 10.24 -1.39
N LEU A 302 11.49 9.94 -0.33
CA LEU A 302 11.24 10.42 1.04
C LEU A 302 11.66 11.86 1.26
#